data_76799193ef0a681b4b14b6056d978791
#
_entry.id   76799193ef0a681b4b14b6056d978791
#
_cell.length_a   1.000
_cell.length_b   1.000
_cell.length_c   1.000
_cell.angle_alpha   90.00
_cell.angle_beta   90.00
_cell.angle_gamma   90.00
#
_symmetry.space_group_name_H-M   'P 1'
#
loop_
_entity.id
_entity.type
_entity.pdbx_description
1 polymer ?
#
loop_
_entity_poly.entity_id
_entity_poly.type
_entity_poly.pdbx_seq_one_letter_code
_entity_poly.pdbx_strand_id
1 'polypeptide(L)'
;YIDRIANASTRGTHEHTLKKILAYDKGKLSFRDVDKAWLLGFERFLFSQHLDAKGRAIPGVRRLTPNGVNLHLRNLRTLFNDAVTYGVAEANWYPFKKFEMPSEEPVKLALPVKDLRIIRDFPAEEFCQRYLDVFMLSFYLIGINIGDLLLLRPTDMVGGRIEFSRQKTKKRYSIKVEPEAQEIINRWRGKKYLLCFMDERADYRSFLKMMNKHLKEFGRVEVDKARWGKKTKTGLYPFLRSYYARDTWATLASVLDVPEDTIAAALGHGKKNVTKSYISFNMKKVDIANRMVLDFVASNLSEDEIFEIKAAQMYRNLSFSKKYASLNESYMAMPMPMYGVGNM
;
A
#
# COMPACT_ATOMS: atom_id res chain seq x y z
N TYR A 1 -27.86 1.39 -13.44
CA TYR A 1 -26.38 1.44 -13.44
C TYR A 1 -25.79 0.65 -12.26
N ILE A 2 -26.15 0.97 -11.02
CA ILE A 2 -25.56 0.35 -9.81
C ILE A 2 -25.74 -1.17 -9.83
N ASP A 3 -26.90 -1.67 -10.24
CA ASP A 3 -27.22 -3.11 -10.30
C ASP A 3 -26.35 -3.88 -11.31
N ARG A 4 -25.84 -3.20 -12.34
CA ARG A 4 -24.92 -3.78 -13.34
C ARG A 4 -23.48 -3.89 -12.85
N ILE A 5 -23.13 -3.28 -11.69
CA ILE A 5 -21.79 -3.35 -11.15
C ILE A 5 -21.55 -4.73 -10.53
N ALA A 6 -20.74 -5.55 -11.18
CA ALA A 6 -20.42 -6.91 -10.72
C ALA A 6 -19.64 -6.94 -9.40
N ASN A 7 -18.70 -5.99 -9.21
CA ASN A 7 -17.88 -5.95 -8.01
C ASN A 7 -18.64 -5.37 -6.82
N ALA A 8 -18.94 -6.19 -5.81
CA ALA A 8 -19.70 -5.81 -4.63
C ALA A 8 -19.13 -4.59 -3.86
N SER A 9 -17.80 -4.46 -3.77
CA SER A 9 -17.17 -3.31 -3.10
C SER A 9 -17.38 -2.02 -3.89
N THR A 10 -17.23 -2.07 -5.23
CA THR A 10 -17.50 -0.93 -6.11
C THR A 10 -18.99 -0.56 -6.05
N ARG A 11 -19.89 -1.55 -6.12
CA ARG A 11 -21.34 -1.34 -5.96
C ARG A 11 -21.64 -0.61 -4.67
N GLY A 12 -21.13 -1.06 -3.53
CA GLY A 12 -21.34 -0.43 -2.23
C GLY A 12 -20.87 1.03 -2.17
N THR A 13 -19.77 1.41 -2.86
CA THR A 13 -19.34 2.82 -2.91
C THR A 13 -20.31 3.68 -3.73
N HIS A 14 -20.89 3.15 -4.82
CA HIS A 14 -21.89 3.85 -5.61
C HIS A 14 -23.23 3.98 -4.85
N GLU A 15 -23.67 2.94 -4.15
CA GLU A 15 -24.86 3.00 -3.26
C GLU A 15 -24.67 4.05 -2.17
N HIS A 16 -23.49 4.11 -1.58
CA HIS A 16 -23.18 5.15 -0.58
C HIS A 16 -23.23 6.55 -1.19
N THR A 17 -22.71 6.72 -2.40
CA THR A 17 -22.79 8.00 -3.12
C THR A 17 -24.24 8.38 -3.43
N LEU A 18 -25.05 7.41 -3.87
CA LEU A 18 -26.48 7.65 -4.10
C LEU A 18 -27.20 8.14 -2.84
N LYS A 19 -26.94 7.51 -1.68
CA LYS A 19 -27.49 7.98 -0.39
C LYS A 19 -27.10 9.43 -0.08
N LYS A 20 -25.87 9.84 -0.41
CA LYS A 20 -25.42 11.23 -0.22
C LYS A 20 -26.13 12.20 -1.18
N ILE A 21 -26.33 11.82 -2.43
CA ILE A 21 -27.07 12.61 -3.43
C ILE A 21 -28.51 12.81 -2.97
N LEU A 22 -29.21 11.74 -2.58
CA LEU A 22 -30.58 11.78 -2.08
C LEU A 22 -30.73 12.62 -0.80
N ALA A 23 -29.74 12.61 0.07
CA ALA A 23 -29.70 13.46 1.27
C ALA A 23 -29.52 14.95 0.93
N TYR A 24 -28.79 15.27 -0.15
CA TYR A 24 -28.57 16.65 -0.60
C TYR A 24 -29.80 17.20 -1.35
N ASP A 25 -30.33 16.45 -2.31
CA ASP A 25 -31.37 16.93 -3.26
C ASP A 25 -32.76 16.34 -3.04
N LYS A 26 -33.02 15.66 -1.94
CA LYS A 26 -34.32 15.12 -1.53
C LYS A 26 -35.14 14.41 -2.64
N GLY A 27 -34.48 13.88 -3.68
CA GLY A 27 -35.02 12.88 -4.59
C GLY A 27 -35.76 13.35 -5.84
N LYS A 28 -35.61 14.61 -6.25
CA LYS A 28 -36.21 15.12 -7.51
C LYS A 28 -35.17 15.47 -8.58
N LEU A 29 -33.91 15.03 -8.41
CA LEU A 29 -32.78 15.38 -9.28
C LEU A 29 -32.86 14.67 -10.64
N SER A 30 -32.78 15.43 -11.73
CA SER A 30 -32.54 14.91 -13.08
C SER A 30 -31.09 15.21 -13.53
N PHE A 31 -30.60 14.54 -14.58
CA PHE A 31 -29.27 14.83 -15.13
C PHE A 31 -29.13 16.25 -15.66
N ARG A 32 -30.22 16.87 -16.09
CA ARG A 32 -30.25 18.25 -16.55
C ARG A 32 -30.01 19.26 -15.43
N ASP A 33 -30.42 18.90 -14.20
CA ASP A 33 -30.29 19.78 -13.02
C ASP A 33 -28.88 19.76 -12.42
N VAL A 34 -28.05 18.77 -12.79
CA VAL A 34 -26.67 18.63 -12.32
C VAL A 34 -25.75 19.52 -13.17
N ASP A 35 -25.72 20.79 -12.84
CA ASP A 35 -24.80 21.76 -13.43
C ASP A 35 -23.54 21.98 -12.53
N LYS A 36 -22.67 22.92 -12.93
CA LYS A 36 -21.47 23.25 -12.15
C LYS A 36 -21.81 23.85 -10.78
N ALA A 37 -22.87 24.64 -10.68
CA ALA A 37 -23.29 25.25 -9.42
C ALA A 37 -23.81 24.17 -8.45
N TRP A 38 -24.58 23.22 -8.96
CA TRP A 38 -25.01 22.04 -8.21
C TRP A 38 -23.82 21.22 -7.70
N LEU A 39 -22.82 20.94 -8.56
CA LEU A 39 -21.62 20.21 -8.16
C LEU A 39 -20.84 20.90 -7.02
N LEU A 40 -20.68 22.24 -7.09
CA LEU A 40 -20.05 23.01 -6.02
C LEU A 40 -20.87 22.97 -4.72
N GLY A 41 -22.20 23.02 -4.82
CA GLY A 41 -23.08 22.88 -3.68
C GLY A 41 -22.97 21.48 -3.04
N PHE A 42 -22.98 20.43 -3.85
CA PHE A 42 -22.82 19.05 -3.39
C PHE A 42 -21.44 18.79 -2.75
N GLU A 43 -20.37 19.34 -3.32
CA GLU A 43 -19.03 19.29 -2.73
C GLU A 43 -19.01 19.91 -1.32
N ARG A 44 -19.55 21.13 -1.16
CA ARG A 44 -19.67 21.80 0.15
C ARG A 44 -20.49 20.98 1.13
N PHE A 45 -21.61 20.43 0.67
CA PHE A 45 -22.44 19.53 1.47
C PHE A 45 -21.64 18.30 1.94
N LEU A 46 -20.86 17.66 1.08
CA LEU A 46 -20.02 16.51 1.46
C LEU A 46 -18.98 16.88 2.53
N PHE A 47 -18.35 18.04 2.42
CA PHE A 47 -17.40 18.52 3.43
C PHE A 47 -18.09 18.87 4.77
N SER A 48 -19.36 19.30 4.76
CA SER A 48 -20.10 19.70 5.96
C SER A 48 -20.81 18.55 6.70
N GLN A 49 -20.80 17.34 6.18
CA GLN A 49 -21.52 16.17 6.73
C GLN A 49 -21.21 15.83 8.19
N HIS A 50 -20.09 16.33 8.74
CA HIS A 50 -19.70 16.18 10.14
C HIS A 50 -20.25 17.26 11.05
N LEU A 51 -20.99 18.24 10.52
CA LEU A 51 -21.59 19.36 11.26
C LEU A 51 -23.11 19.19 11.38
N ASP A 52 -23.66 19.61 12.52
CA ASP A 52 -25.12 19.75 12.71
C ASP A 52 -25.64 21.04 12.05
N ALA A 53 -26.94 21.26 12.10
CA ALA A 53 -27.58 22.46 11.55
C ALA A 53 -27.10 23.78 12.18
N LYS A 54 -26.45 23.73 13.34
CA LYS A 54 -25.86 24.89 14.04
C LYS A 54 -24.36 25.01 13.79
N GLY A 55 -23.79 24.20 12.88
CA GLY A 55 -22.36 24.20 12.54
C GLY A 55 -21.45 23.52 13.60
N ARG A 56 -22.01 22.78 14.55
CA ARG A 56 -21.24 22.08 15.58
C ARG A 56 -20.90 20.65 15.12
N ALA A 57 -19.71 20.16 15.50
CA ALA A 57 -19.27 18.82 15.17
C ALA A 57 -20.20 17.75 15.77
N ILE A 58 -20.67 16.83 14.94
CA ILE A 58 -21.50 15.68 15.37
C ILE A 58 -20.58 14.64 15.98
N PRO A 59 -20.77 14.23 17.24
CA PRO A 59 -19.92 13.22 17.89
C PRO A 59 -19.87 11.91 17.08
N GLY A 60 -18.65 11.41 16.84
CA GLY A 60 -18.42 10.17 16.09
C GLY A 60 -18.48 10.30 14.56
N VAL A 61 -18.90 11.43 14.02
CA VAL A 61 -18.90 11.69 12.56
C VAL A 61 -17.61 12.41 12.17
N ARG A 62 -16.78 11.78 11.33
CA ARG A 62 -15.55 12.39 10.83
C ARG A 62 -15.81 13.23 9.59
N ARG A 63 -15.10 14.34 9.48
CA ARG A 63 -15.04 15.11 8.24
C ARG A 63 -14.48 14.23 7.10
N LEU A 64 -15.08 14.33 5.92
CA LEU A 64 -14.51 13.71 4.72
C LEU A 64 -13.23 14.45 4.33
N THR A 65 -12.21 13.68 3.95
CA THR A 65 -11.01 14.23 3.34
C THR A 65 -11.28 14.66 1.90
N PRO A 66 -10.45 15.52 1.28
CA PRO A 66 -10.57 15.85 -0.14
C PRO A 66 -10.67 14.60 -1.04
N ASN A 67 -9.86 13.58 -0.79
CA ASN A 67 -9.92 12.32 -1.53
C ASN A 67 -11.23 11.54 -1.26
N GLY A 68 -11.81 11.66 -0.06
CA GLY A 68 -13.11 11.10 0.27
C GLY A 68 -14.26 11.79 -0.49
N VAL A 69 -14.22 13.11 -0.61
CA VAL A 69 -15.17 13.89 -1.41
C VAL A 69 -14.99 13.58 -2.90
N ASN A 70 -13.74 13.52 -3.38
CA ASN A 70 -13.42 13.15 -4.75
C ASN A 70 -14.00 11.79 -5.14
N LEU A 71 -14.00 10.80 -4.24
CA LEU A 71 -14.60 9.50 -4.51
C LEU A 71 -16.08 9.62 -4.91
N HIS A 72 -16.86 10.41 -4.17
CA HIS A 72 -18.28 10.62 -4.46
C HIS A 72 -18.49 11.37 -5.77
N LEU A 73 -17.70 12.42 -6.03
CA LEU A 73 -17.76 13.17 -7.29
C LEU A 73 -17.36 12.31 -8.50
N ARG A 74 -16.35 11.45 -8.35
CA ARG A 74 -15.95 10.49 -9.41
C ARG A 74 -17.03 9.44 -9.66
N ASN A 75 -17.70 8.95 -8.63
CA ASN A 75 -18.81 8.01 -8.77
C ASN A 75 -19.97 8.68 -9.53
N LEU A 76 -20.31 9.94 -9.20
CA LEU A 76 -21.31 10.71 -9.92
C LEU A 76 -20.89 10.96 -11.39
N ARG A 77 -19.63 11.32 -11.63
CA ARG A 77 -19.11 11.46 -12.99
C ARG A 77 -19.22 10.17 -13.80
N THR A 78 -18.94 9.03 -13.18
CA THR A 78 -19.05 7.73 -13.85
C THR A 78 -20.50 7.43 -14.20
N LEU A 79 -21.44 7.71 -13.30
CA LEU A 79 -22.86 7.58 -13.53
C LEU A 79 -23.34 8.49 -14.68
N PHE A 80 -22.85 9.73 -14.73
CA PHE A 80 -23.20 10.68 -15.78
C PHE A 80 -22.68 10.22 -17.15
N ASN A 81 -21.45 9.75 -17.22
CA ASN A 81 -20.88 9.18 -18.44
C ASN A 81 -21.66 7.96 -18.95
N ASP A 82 -22.09 7.09 -18.04
CA ASP A 82 -22.94 5.96 -18.36
C ASP A 82 -24.29 6.42 -18.94
N ALA A 83 -24.91 7.41 -18.30
CA ALA A 83 -26.18 7.99 -18.76
C ALA A 83 -26.08 8.61 -20.17
N VAL A 84 -24.98 9.30 -20.46
CA VAL A 84 -24.73 9.84 -21.81
C VAL A 84 -24.53 8.70 -22.82
N THR A 85 -23.75 7.67 -22.45
CA THR A 85 -23.51 6.51 -23.33
C THR A 85 -24.79 5.78 -23.71
N TYR A 86 -25.76 5.71 -22.80
CA TYR A 86 -27.05 5.04 -23.04
C TYR A 86 -28.18 6.00 -23.50
N GLY A 87 -27.87 7.25 -23.83
CA GLY A 87 -28.84 8.23 -24.32
C GLY A 87 -29.86 8.71 -23.28
N VAL A 88 -29.60 8.49 -21.99
CA VAL A 88 -30.45 8.95 -20.88
C VAL A 88 -30.16 10.41 -20.52
N ALA A 89 -28.95 10.87 -20.80
CA ALA A 89 -28.53 12.26 -20.64
C ALA A 89 -27.88 12.77 -21.93
N GLU A 90 -28.09 14.04 -22.25
CA GLU A 90 -27.42 14.67 -23.38
C GLU A 90 -25.95 15.04 -23.05
N ALA A 91 -25.06 14.94 -24.02
CA ALA A 91 -23.64 15.24 -23.84
C ALA A 91 -23.38 16.72 -23.53
N ASN A 92 -24.26 17.64 -23.96
CA ASN A 92 -24.20 19.09 -23.65
C ASN A 92 -24.55 19.39 -22.19
N TRP A 93 -25.22 18.51 -21.46
CA TRP A 93 -25.49 18.66 -20.04
C TRP A 93 -24.30 18.28 -19.14
N TYR A 94 -23.19 17.76 -19.71
CA TYR A 94 -22.06 17.24 -18.95
C TYR A 94 -21.34 18.31 -18.12
N PRO A 95 -21.47 18.28 -16.77
CA PRO A 95 -21.03 19.37 -15.91
C PRO A 95 -19.55 19.33 -15.52
N PHE A 96 -18.87 18.19 -15.77
CA PHE A 96 -17.51 17.95 -15.27
C PHE A 96 -16.39 18.50 -16.18
N LYS A 97 -16.72 19.07 -17.36
CA LYS A 97 -15.71 19.51 -18.36
C LYS A 97 -14.69 20.51 -17.82
N LYS A 98 -15.12 21.42 -16.93
CA LYS A 98 -14.27 22.45 -16.30
C LYS A 98 -14.41 22.41 -14.76
N PHE A 99 -14.75 21.25 -14.20
CA PHE A 99 -14.89 21.07 -12.77
C PHE A 99 -13.62 20.44 -12.20
N GLU A 100 -12.96 21.15 -11.30
CA GLU A 100 -11.78 20.66 -10.59
C GLU A 100 -12.23 19.86 -9.37
N MET A 101 -11.87 18.60 -9.34
CA MET A 101 -12.19 17.73 -8.21
C MET A 101 -11.18 17.91 -7.09
N PRO A 102 -11.64 18.03 -5.83
CA PRO A 102 -10.73 18.14 -4.69
C PRO A 102 -9.82 16.93 -4.60
N SER A 103 -8.54 17.14 -4.33
CA SER A 103 -7.57 16.08 -4.10
C SER A 103 -6.51 16.52 -3.10
N GLU A 104 -5.95 15.58 -2.38
CA GLU A 104 -4.79 15.76 -1.51
C GLU A 104 -3.81 14.62 -1.71
N GLU A 105 -2.54 14.87 -1.51
CA GLU A 105 -1.55 13.80 -1.53
C GLU A 105 -1.82 12.81 -0.39
N PRO A 106 -1.86 11.50 -0.68
CA PRO A 106 -2.06 10.51 0.37
C PRO A 106 -0.86 10.50 1.33
N VAL A 107 -1.14 10.51 2.62
CA VAL A 107 -0.12 10.34 3.65
C VAL A 107 0.52 8.97 3.50
N LYS A 108 1.84 8.91 3.41
CA LYS A 108 2.60 7.65 3.40
C LYS A 108 2.47 6.96 4.76
N LEU A 109 2.04 5.71 4.74
CA LEU A 109 1.75 4.93 5.94
C LEU A 109 2.89 3.93 6.20
N ALA A 110 4.14 4.43 6.32
CA ALA A 110 5.28 3.58 6.62
C ALA A 110 5.67 3.68 8.09
N LEU A 111 6.15 2.57 8.65
CA LEU A 111 6.76 2.50 9.97
C LEU A 111 8.28 2.63 9.85
N PRO A 112 8.95 3.32 10.77
CA PRO A 112 10.38 3.19 10.97
C PRO A 112 10.77 1.73 11.25
N VAL A 113 11.97 1.31 10.86
CA VAL A 113 12.42 -0.09 11.05
C VAL A 113 12.41 -0.50 12.53
N LYS A 114 12.73 0.42 13.44
CA LYS A 114 12.67 0.19 14.89
C LYS A 114 11.26 -0.19 15.37
N ASP A 115 10.25 0.49 14.86
CA ASP A 115 8.85 0.23 15.23
C ASP A 115 8.35 -1.09 14.66
N LEU A 116 8.78 -1.44 13.45
CA LEU A 116 8.51 -2.74 12.84
C LEU A 116 9.12 -3.89 13.65
N ARG A 117 10.35 -3.73 14.16
CA ARG A 117 11.00 -4.70 15.05
C ARG A 117 10.25 -4.86 16.36
N ILE A 118 9.78 -3.76 16.96
CA ILE A 118 8.92 -3.82 18.17
C ILE A 118 7.66 -4.65 17.88
N ILE A 119 7.02 -4.45 16.73
CA ILE A 119 5.82 -5.24 16.34
C ILE A 119 6.17 -6.72 16.16
N ARG A 120 7.29 -7.03 15.50
CA ARG A 120 7.77 -8.40 15.26
C ARG A 120 8.02 -9.14 16.58
N ASP A 121 8.68 -8.48 17.52
CA ASP A 121 9.17 -9.09 18.76
C ASP A 121 8.20 -8.91 19.94
N PHE A 122 7.04 -8.29 19.73
CA PHE A 122 6.07 -8.00 20.78
C PHE A 122 5.47 -9.30 21.35
N PRO A 123 5.61 -9.54 22.66
CA PRO A 123 5.06 -10.73 23.32
C PRO A 123 3.54 -10.55 23.50
N ALA A 124 2.78 -10.88 22.46
CA ALA A 124 1.32 -10.76 22.48
C ALA A 124 0.67 -11.96 23.17
N GLU A 125 -0.51 -11.72 23.76
CA GLU A 125 -1.39 -12.82 24.17
C GLU A 125 -1.75 -13.67 22.95
N GLU A 126 -1.87 -15.00 23.06
CA GLU A 126 -2.10 -15.94 21.96
C GLU A 126 -3.24 -15.50 21.02
N PHE A 127 -4.30 -14.95 21.59
CA PHE A 127 -5.43 -14.42 20.81
C PHE A 127 -5.04 -13.22 19.92
N CYS A 128 -4.12 -12.37 20.34
CA CYS A 128 -3.65 -11.21 19.59
C CYS A 128 -2.52 -11.58 18.63
N GLN A 129 -1.72 -12.59 18.96
CA GLN A 129 -0.56 -13.02 18.20
C GLN A 129 -0.90 -13.30 16.73
N ARG A 130 -2.03 -13.95 16.45
CA ARG A 130 -2.49 -14.22 15.07
C ARG A 130 -2.57 -12.97 14.19
N TYR A 131 -2.90 -11.82 14.75
CA TYR A 131 -3.05 -10.58 13.99
C TYR A 131 -1.71 -9.90 13.73
N LEU A 132 -0.79 -9.98 14.69
CA LEU A 132 0.60 -9.51 14.51
C LEU A 132 1.33 -10.42 13.53
N ASP A 133 1.17 -11.73 13.64
CA ASP A 133 1.77 -12.69 12.70
C ASP A 133 1.26 -12.48 11.27
N VAL A 134 -0.03 -12.26 11.07
CA VAL A 134 -0.57 -11.96 9.72
C VAL A 134 -0.07 -10.61 9.20
N PHE A 135 0.15 -9.62 10.07
CA PHE A 135 0.75 -8.35 9.69
C PHE A 135 2.20 -8.56 9.23
N MET A 136 3.01 -9.26 10.02
CA MET A 136 4.40 -9.56 9.69
C MET A 136 4.50 -10.47 8.46
N LEU A 137 3.63 -11.47 8.32
CA LEU A 137 3.58 -12.32 7.13
C LEU A 137 3.26 -11.50 5.87
N SER A 138 2.32 -10.55 5.96
CA SER A 138 2.07 -9.64 4.84
C SER A 138 3.34 -8.85 4.49
N PHE A 139 4.07 -8.35 5.48
CA PHE A 139 5.33 -7.64 5.27
C PHE A 139 6.39 -8.55 4.62
N TYR A 140 6.62 -9.75 5.14
CA TYR A 140 7.60 -10.72 4.61
C TYR A 140 7.27 -11.17 3.18
N LEU A 141 6.01 -11.12 2.80
CA LEU A 141 5.51 -11.39 1.45
C LEU A 141 5.31 -10.09 0.64
N ILE A 142 6.22 -9.12 0.80
CA ILE A 142 6.27 -7.88 -0.01
C ILE A 142 4.99 -7.05 0.11
N GLY A 143 4.40 -7.02 1.29
CA GLY A 143 3.15 -6.29 1.52
C GLY A 143 1.96 -6.83 0.72
N ILE A 144 1.84 -8.14 0.60
CA ILE A 144 0.65 -8.77 -0.01
C ILE A 144 -0.62 -8.26 0.65
N ASN A 145 -1.66 -7.97 -0.14
CA ASN A 145 -2.92 -7.52 0.42
C ASN A 145 -3.55 -8.61 1.31
N ILE A 146 -4.03 -8.23 2.49
CA ILE A 146 -4.57 -9.20 3.46
C ILE A 146 -5.72 -10.03 2.88
N GLY A 147 -6.57 -9.44 2.02
CA GLY A 147 -7.62 -10.20 1.37
C GLY A 147 -7.10 -11.27 0.41
N ASP A 148 -6.03 -10.95 -0.34
CA ASP A 148 -5.38 -11.94 -1.20
C ASP A 148 -4.66 -13.00 -0.34
N LEU A 149 -3.90 -12.59 0.71
CA LEU A 149 -3.18 -13.49 1.62
C LEU A 149 -4.09 -14.51 2.31
N LEU A 150 -5.22 -14.06 2.87
CA LEU A 150 -6.15 -14.92 3.60
C LEU A 150 -6.88 -15.93 2.70
N LEU A 151 -6.98 -15.65 1.41
CA LEU A 151 -7.65 -16.51 0.44
C LEU A 151 -6.69 -17.43 -0.32
N LEU A 152 -5.38 -17.38 -0.05
CA LEU A 152 -4.41 -18.33 -0.58
C LEU A 152 -4.76 -19.74 -0.15
N ARG A 153 -4.48 -20.70 -1.03
CA ARG A 153 -4.65 -22.13 -0.80
C ARG A 153 -3.29 -22.81 -0.66
N PRO A 154 -3.20 -23.99 -0.05
CA PRO A 154 -1.95 -24.76 -0.04
C PRO A 154 -1.41 -25.04 -1.44
N THR A 155 -2.28 -25.17 -2.45
CA THR A 155 -1.93 -25.37 -3.86
C THR A 155 -1.27 -24.15 -4.52
N ASP A 156 -1.39 -22.97 -3.92
CA ASP A 156 -0.73 -21.76 -4.41
C ASP A 156 0.75 -21.71 -3.97
N MET A 157 1.19 -22.62 -3.10
CA MET A 157 2.61 -22.83 -2.76
C MET A 157 3.25 -23.83 -3.71
N VAL A 158 4.09 -23.33 -4.61
CA VAL A 158 4.76 -24.14 -5.62
C VAL A 158 6.27 -23.83 -5.61
N GLY A 159 7.10 -24.85 -5.43
CA GLY A 159 8.55 -24.71 -5.50
C GLY A 159 9.15 -23.65 -4.55
N GLY A 160 8.62 -23.54 -3.33
CA GLY A 160 9.06 -22.55 -2.34
C GLY A 160 8.61 -21.11 -2.65
N ARG A 161 7.62 -20.96 -3.53
CA ARG A 161 7.03 -19.66 -3.89
C ARG A 161 5.52 -19.68 -3.68
N ILE A 162 4.95 -18.51 -3.41
CA ILE A 162 3.50 -18.30 -3.46
C ILE A 162 3.17 -17.70 -4.82
N GLU A 163 2.35 -18.42 -5.58
CA GLU A 163 1.91 -18.01 -6.92
C GLU A 163 0.40 -17.80 -6.93
N PHE A 164 -0.04 -16.59 -7.22
CA PHE A 164 -1.46 -16.26 -7.21
C PHE A 164 -1.80 -15.13 -8.20
N SER A 165 -3.08 -15.03 -8.53
CA SER A 165 -3.61 -13.90 -9.30
C SER A 165 -4.37 -12.96 -8.37
N ARG A 166 -3.92 -11.71 -8.27
CA ARG A 166 -4.57 -10.69 -7.43
C ARG A 166 -6.02 -10.49 -7.84
N GLN A 167 -6.94 -10.61 -6.89
CA GLN A 167 -8.38 -10.54 -7.18
C GLN A 167 -8.81 -9.22 -7.83
N LYS A 168 -8.26 -8.10 -7.38
CA LYS A 168 -8.63 -6.76 -7.86
C LYS A 168 -8.14 -6.47 -9.29
N THR A 169 -6.92 -6.88 -9.64
CA THR A 169 -6.25 -6.47 -10.88
C THR A 169 -6.01 -7.61 -11.87
N LYS A 170 -6.30 -8.85 -11.46
CA LYS A 170 -6.04 -10.10 -12.21
C LYS A 170 -4.57 -10.28 -12.60
N LYS A 171 -3.66 -9.52 -12.00
CA LYS A 171 -2.23 -9.63 -12.24
C LYS A 171 -1.67 -10.83 -11.48
N ARG A 172 -0.81 -11.60 -12.15
CA ARG A 172 -0.08 -12.72 -11.53
C ARG A 172 1.07 -12.20 -10.67
N TYR A 173 1.26 -12.86 -9.52
CA TYR A 173 2.35 -12.65 -8.59
C TYR A 173 3.04 -13.98 -8.33
N SER A 174 4.35 -13.91 -8.15
CA SER A 174 5.17 -15.03 -7.71
C SER A 174 6.15 -14.47 -6.67
N ILE A 175 5.95 -14.82 -5.40
CA ILE A 175 6.71 -14.32 -4.26
C ILE A 175 7.47 -15.48 -3.66
N LYS A 176 8.80 -15.37 -3.55
CA LYS A 176 9.61 -16.36 -2.83
C LYS A 176 9.26 -16.35 -1.35
N VAL A 177 9.04 -17.52 -0.77
CA VAL A 177 8.76 -17.67 0.65
C VAL A 177 10.09 -17.76 1.39
N GLU A 178 10.43 -16.71 2.10
CA GLU A 178 11.61 -16.65 2.94
C GLU A 178 11.36 -17.36 4.29
N PRO A 179 12.41 -17.77 5.03
CA PRO A 179 12.27 -18.55 6.26
C PRO A 179 11.31 -17.94 7.29
N GLU A 180 11.36 -16.60 7.45
CA GLU A 180 10.51 -15.86 8.39
C GLU A 180 9.02 -15.99 8.03
N ALA A 181 8.70 -15.94 6.73
CA ALA A 181 7.34 -16.15 6.25
C ALA A 181 6.90 -17.61 6.43
N GLN A 182 7.81 -18.56 6.15
CA GLN A 182 7.55 -19.99 6.28
C GLN A 182 7.24 -20.40 7.73
N GLU A 183 7.94 -19.80 8.71
CA GLU A 183 7.67 -20.03 10.13
C GLU A 183 6.23 -19.69 10.51
N ILE A 184 5.76 -18.49 10.10
CA ILE A 184 4.39 -18.05 10.38
C ILE A 184 3.37 -18.95 9.66
N ILE A 185 3.63 -19.29 8.39
CA ILE A 185 2.76 -20.20 7.63
C ILE A 185 2.64 -21.56 8.33
N ASN A 186 3.74 -22.10 8.83
CA ASN A 186 3.74 -23.37 9.54
C ASN A 186 2.97 -23.31 10.86
N ARG A 187 3.12 -22.20 11.62
CA ARG A 187 2.41 -21.96 12.88
C ARG A 187 0.89 -21.91 12.69
N TRP A 188 0.42 -21.30 11.61
CA TRP A 188 -1.00 -21.09 11.35
C TRP A 188 -1.53 -21.88 10.14
N ARG A 189 -0.91 -23.02 9.83
CA ARG A 189 -1.28 -23.83 8.67
C ARG A 189 -2.74 -24.24 8.70
N GLY A 190 -3.45 -23.98 7.60
CA GLY A 190 -4.83 -24.37 7.38
C GLY A 190 -4.99 -25.66 6.57
N LYS A 191 -6.22 -26.10 6.44
CA LYS A 191 -6.61 -27.29 5.66
C LYS A 191 -7.10 -26.89 4.25
N LYS A 192 -8.06 -25.98 4.18
CA LYS A 192 -8.68 -25.48 2.94
C LYS A 192 -7.93 -24.27 2.39
N TYR A 193 -7.50 -23.41 3.29
CA TYR A 193 -6.70 -22.22 2.98
C TYR A 193 -5.28 -22.40 3.50
N LEU A 194 -4.35 -21.60 3.00
CA LEU A 194 -2.96 -21.64 3.45
C LEU A 194 -2.85 -21.38 4.95
N LEU A 195 -3.67 -20.44 5.45
CA LEU A 195 -3.80 -20.11 6.87
C LEU A 195 -5.16 -20.58 7.40
N CYS A 196 -5.19 -21.19 8.57
CA CYS A 196 -6.39 -21.78 9.18
C CYS A 196 -7.51 -20.77 9.49
N PHE A 197 -7.22 -19.48 9.47
CA PHE A 197 -8.17 -18.44 9.86
C PHE A 197 -9.42 -18.35 8.98
N MET A 198 -9.35 -18.90 7.76
CA MET A 198 -10.46 -18.88 6.80
C MET A 198 -11.13 -20.27 6.62
N ASP A 199 -10.61 -21.33 7.25
CA ASP A 199 -11.13 -22.68 7.07
C ASP A 199 -12.62 -22.79 7.43
N GLU A 200 -13.04 -22.06 8.46
CA GLU A 200 -14.42 -22.05 8.97
C GLU A 200 -15.15 -20.71 8.75
N ARG A 201 -14.55 -19.77 8.03
CA ARG A 201 -15.11 -18.42 7.83
C ARG A 201 -15.54 -18.21 6.39
N ALA A 202 -16.69 -17.60 6.22
CA ALA A 202 -17.20 -17.25 4.89
C ALA A 202 -16.59 -15.97 4.29
N ASP A 203 -16.16 -15.01 5.14
CA ASP A 203 -15.68 -13.69 4.69
C ASP A 203 -14.42 -13.25 5.45
N TYR A 204 -13.36 -12.95 4.70
CA TYR A 204 -12.11 -12.40 5.21
C TYR A 204 -12.25 -10.99 5.79
N ARG A 205 -13.30 -10.24 5.43
CA ARG A 205 -13.51 -8.86 5.88
C ARG A 205 -13.72 -8.78 7.38
N SER A 206 -14.39 -9.78 7.96
CA SER A 206 -14.56 -9.87 9.42
C SER A 206 -13.22 -10.06 10.13
N PHE A 207 -12.34 -10.92 9.62
CA PHE A 207 -10.97 -11.08 10.13
C PHE A 207 -10.18 -9.77 9.99
N LEU A 208 -10.20 -9.14 8.83
CA LEU A 208 -9.51 -7.87 8.56
C LEU A 208 -9.98 -6.75 9.50
N LYS A 209 -11.28 -6.68 9.78
CA LYS A 209 -11.84 -5.71 10.74
C LYS A 209 -11.28 -5.95 12.15
N MET A 210 -11.25 -7.19 12.62
CA MET A 210 -10.70 -7.57 13.92
C MET A 210 -9.19 -7.34 13.96
N MET A 211 -8.46 -7.72 12.92
CA MET A 211 -7.03 -7.45 12.78
C MET A 211 -6.72 -5.96 12.93
N ASN A 212 -7.39 -5.09 12.17
CA ASN A 212 -7.19 -3.64 12.27
C ASN A 212 -7.59 -3.04 13.63
N LYS A 213 -8.49 -3.69 14.37
CA LYS A 213 -8.80 -3.33 15.75
C LYS A 213 -7.63 -3.70 16.67
N HIS A 214 -7.18 -4.96 16.63
CA HIS A 214 -6.12 -5.46 17.51
C HIS A 214 -4.75 -4.82 17.22
N LEU A 215 -4.45 -4.51 15.94
CA LEU A 215 -3.24 -3.76 15.57
C LEU A 215 -3.16 -2.36 16.21
N LYS A 216 -4.28 -1.77 16.60
CA LYS A 216 -4.32 -0.48 17.31
C LYS A 216 -4.29 -0.62 18.83
N GLU A 217 -4.64 -1.79 19.33
CA GLU A 217 -4.86 -2.05 20.76
C GLU A 217 -3.70 -2.82 21.39
N PHE A 218 -2.76 -3.41 20.59
CA PHE A 218 -1.63 -4.10 21.20
C PHE A 218 -0.67 -3.11 21.86
N GLY A 219 -0.22 -3.44 23.08
CA GLY A 219 0.62 -2.56 23.87
C GLY A 219 0.47 -2.81 25.36
N ARG A 220 0.59 -1.74 26.14
CA ARG A 220 0.54 -1.81 27.60
C ARG A 220 -0.88 -2.15 28.08
N VAL A 221 -0.95 -3.14 28.96
CA VAL A 221 -2.19 -3.52 29.63
C VAL A 221 -2.14 -3.01 31.07
N GLU A 222 -3.01 -2.08 31.41
CA GLU A 222 -3.19 -1.60 32.77
C GLU A 222 -4.42 -2.26 33.39
N VAL A 223 -4.26 -2.82 34.59
CA VAL A 223 -5.35 -3.44 35.34
C VAL A 223 -5.80 -2.46 36.42
N ASP A 224 -6.99 -1.90 36.24
CA ASP A 224 -7.60 -1.03 37.25
C ASP A 224 -8.15 -1.87 38.40
N LYS A 225 -7.39 -1.97 39.49
CA LYS A 225 -7.77 -2.71 40.69
C LYS A 225 -9.00 -2.12 41.39
N ALA A 226 -9.26 -0.81 41.24
CA ALA A 226 -10.40 -0.12 41.81
C ALA A 226 -11.73 -0.38 41.08
N ARG A 227 -11.62 -0.87 39.81
CA ARG A 227 -12.79 -1.20 38.96
C ARG A 227 -12.86 -2.69 38.65
N TRP A 228 -12.86 -3.53 39.68
CA TRP A 228 -13.05 -4.98 39.53
C TRP A 228 -12.05 -5.64 38.56
N GLY A 229 -10.82 -5.16 38.49
CA GLY A 229 -9.80 -5.69 37.62
C GLY A 229 -10.02 -5.39 36.12
N LYS A 230 -10.78 -4.34 35.77
CA LYS A 230 -11.00 -3.93 34.39
C LYS A 230 -9.67 -3.66 33.71
N LYS A 231 -9.39 -4.42 32.66
CA LYS A 231 -8.20 -4.24 31.81
C LYS A 231 -8.41 -3.08 30.85
N THR A 232 -7.54 -2.06 30.89
CA THR A 232 -7.47 -0.99 29.90
C THR A 232 -6.24 -1.23 29.06
N LYS A 233 -6.41 -1.31 27.72
CA LYS A 233 -5.33 -1.51 26.77
C LYS A 233 -4.96 -0.16 26.15
N THR A 234 -3.71 0.23 26.30
CA THR A 234 -3.15 1.41 25.62
C THR A 234 -2.27 0.92 24.48
N GLY A 235 -2.73 1.13 23.25
CA GLY A 235 -2.02 0.68 22.05
C GLY A 235 -0.73 1.48 21.85
N LEU A 236 0.35 0.79 21.50
CA LEU A 236 1.63 1.41 21.14
C LEU A 236 1.50 2.24 19.85
N TYR A 237 0.71 1.72 18.91
CA TYR A 237 0.50 2.35 17.59
C TYR A 237 -0.99 2.47 17.28
N PRO A 238 -1.72 3.43 17.88
CA PRO A 238 -3.19 3.55 17.74
C PRO A 238 -3.65 3.90 16.32
N PHE A 239 -2.71 4.27 15.46
CA PHE A 239 -2.94 4.53 14.03
C PHE A 239 -2.72 3.28 13.14
N LEU A 240 -2.09 2.20 13.67
CA LEU A 240 -1.64 1.05 12.88
C LEU A 240 -2.80 0.33 12.21
N ARG A 241 -2.59 -0.02 10.94
CA ARG A 241 -3.52 -0.79 10.10
C ARG A 241 -2.73 -1.78 9.26
N SER A 242 -3.40 -2.78 8.76
CA SER A 242 -2.82 -3.82 7.92
C SER A 242 -2.05 -3.30 6.69
N TYR A 243 -2.45 -2.17 6.14
CA TYR A 243 -1.81 -1.60 4.95
C TYR A 243 -0.41 -1.02 5.22
N TYR A 244 -0.08 -0.70 6.47
CA TYR A 244 1.26 -0.27 6.87
C TYR A 244 2.34 -1.30 6.50
N ALA A 245 2.05 -2.60 6.52
CA ALA A 245 3.01 -3.63 6.13
C ALA A 245 3.54 -3.40 4.71
N ARG A 246 2.66 -3.03 3.78
CA ARG A 246 3.01 -2.80 2.38
C ARG A 246 3.79 -1.50 2.17
N ASP A 247 3.34 -0.42 2.78
CA ASP A 247 4.00 0.88 2.65
C ASP A 247 5.36 0.87 3.35
N THR A 248 5.48 0.15 4.48
CA THR A 248 6.76 -0.05 5.19
C THR A 248 7.75 -0.84 4.34
N TRP A 249 7.32 -1.96 3.72
CA TRP A 249 8.20 -2.71 2.83
C TRP A 249 8.74 -1.83 1.68
N ALA A 250 7.86 -1.08 1.04
CA ALA A 250 8.23 -0.20 -0.07
C ALA A 250 9.21 0.90 0.37
N THR A 251 8.97 1.49 1.55
CA THR A 251 9.83 2.54 2.11
C THR A 251 11.20 2.00 2.49
N LEU A 252 11.26 0.86 3.18
CA LEU A 252 12.55 0.23 3.55
C LEU A 252 13.33 -0.22 2.31
N ALA A 253 12.66 -0.76 1.28
CA ALA A 253 13.31 -1.06 0.01
C ALA A 253 13.91 0.20 -0.64
N SER A 254 13.21 1.33 -0.59
CA SER A 254 13.74 2.63 -1.07
C SER A 254 14.92 3.12 -0.24
N VAL A 255 14.89 2.97 1.10
CA VAL A 255 16.02 3.27 1.99
C VAL A 255 17.25 2.42 1.63
N LEU A 256 17.05 1.20 1.15
CA LEU A 256 18.13 0.30 0.69
C LEU A 256 18.54 0.51 -0.77
N ASP A 257 18.12 1.61 -1.44
CA ASP A 257 18.36 1.93 -2.85
C ASP A 257 17.91 0.85 -3.83
N VAL A 258 16.88 0.09 -3.47
CA VAL A 258 16.25 -0.80 -4.44
C VAL A 258 15.65 0.05 -5.56
N PRO A 259 15.98 -0.22 -6.83
CA PRO A 259 15.47 0.56 -7.95
C PRO A 259 13.94 0.66 -7.97
N GLU A 260 13.41 1.85 -8.28
CA GLU A 260 11.97 2.12 -8.28
C GLU A 260 11.16 1.16 -9.18
N ASP A 261 11.73 0.75 -10.31
CA ASP A 261 11.12 -0.23 -11.21
C ASP A 261 11.01 -1.62 -10.56
N THR A 262 11.98 -2.01 -9.72
CA THR A 262 11.96 -3.25 -8.95
C THR A 262 10.92 -3.19 -7.84
N ILE A 263 10.85 -2.06 -7.10
CA ILE A 263 9.80 -1.83 -6.10
C ILE A 263 8.42 -1.86 -6.78
N ALA A 264 8.25 -1.16 -7.89
CA ALA A 264 6.99 -1.15 -8.63
C ALA A 264 6.59 -2.54 -9.14
N ALA A 265 7.55 -3.35 -9.63
CA ALA A 265 7.32 -4.72 -10.04
C ALA A 265 6.92 -5.61 -8.86
N ALA A 266 7.62 -5.52 -7.73
CA ALA A 266 7.37 -6.23 -6.50
C ALA A 266 5.96 -5.95 -5.96
N LEU A 267 5.55 -4.68 -5.96
CA LEU A 267 4.22 -4.24 -5.57
C LEU A 267 3.16 -4.48 -6.64
N GLY A 268 3.56 -4.93 -7.83
CA GLY A 268 2.64 -5.15 -8.95
C GLY A 268 2.05 -3.88 -9.53
N HIS A 269 2.69 -2.73 -9.35
CA HIS A 269 2.32 -1.49 -10.01
C HIS A 269 2.84 -1.54 -11.45
N GLY A 270 2.00 -1.92 -12.42
CA GLY A 270 2.34 -1.85 -13.83
C GLY A 270 2.13 -0.44 -14.38
N LYS A 271 3.18 0.30 -14.70
CA LYS A 271 3.04 1.39 -15.68
C LYS A 271 2.87 0.74 -17.05
N LYS A 272 1.84 1.12 -17.79
CA LYS A 272 1.67 0.80 -19.22
C LYS A 272 2.66 1.63 -20.04
N ASN A 273 3.96 1.33 -19.97
CA ASN A 273 4.94 1.89 -20.88
C ASN A 273 5.19 0.87 -21.98
N VAL A 274 5.07 1.30 -23.22
CA VAL A 274 5.31 0.47 -24.42
C VAL A 274 6.69 -0.19 -24.37
N THR A 275 7.72 0.51 -23.87
CA THR A 275 9.08 -0.01 -23.69
C THR A 275 9.15 -1.21 -22.74
N LYS A 276 8.26 -1.32 -21.73
CA LYS A 276 8.24 -2.46 -20.79
C LYS A 276 7.67 -3.75 -21.40
N SER A 277 6.99 -3.69 -22.52
CA SER A 277 6.54 -4.90 -23.23
C SER A 277 7.70 -5.66 -23.89
N TYR A 278 8.82 -4.98 -24.14
CA TYR A 278 10.02 -5.57 -24.74
C TYR A 278 11.06 -6.04 -23.71
N ILE A 279 10.93 -5.66 -22.44
CA ILE A 279 11.87 -6.03 -21.36
C ILE A 279 11.23 -7.09 -20.48
N SER A 280 11.75 -8.32 -20.56
CA SER A 280 11.41 -9.37 -19.59
C SER A 280 11.97 -8.99 -18.21
N PHE A 281 11.08 -8.70 -17.25
CA PHE A 281 11.50 -8.37 -15.90
C PHE A 281 11.95 -9.62 -15.15
N ASN A 282 13.19 -9.63 -14.70
CA ASN A 282 13.74 -10.75 -13.94
C ASN A 282 13.25 -10.73 -12.49
N MET A 283 12.35 -11.63 -12.13
CA MET A 283 11.80 -11.77 -10.77
C MET A 283 12.87 -12.05 -9.71
N LYS A 284 14.07 -12.55 -10.08
CA LYS A 284 15.19 -12.68 -9.14
C LYS A 284 15.60 -11.36 -8.51
N LYS A 285 15.42 -10.22 -9.22
CA LYS A 285 15.68 -8.88 -8.65
C LYS A 285 14.73 -8.59 -7.48
N VAL A 286 13.46 -9.00 -7.60
CA VAL A 286 12.46 -8.87 -6.53
C VAL A 286 12.83 -9.75 -5.33
N ASP A 287 13.27 -10.98 -5.58
CA ASP A 287 13.67 -11.90 -4.53
C ASP A 287 14.90 -11.37 -3.75
N ILE A 288 15.90 -10.84 -4.45
CA ILE A 288 17.06 -10.19 -3.85
C ILE A 288 16.63 -8.96 -3.03
N ALA A 289 15.79 -8.09 -3.59
CA ALA A 289 15.29 -6.91 -2.91
C ALA A 289 14.53 -7.28 -1.64
N ASN A 290 13.66 -8.31 -1.69
CA ASN A 290 12.95 -8.78 -0.52
C ASN A 290 13.93 -9.29 0.55
N ARG A 291 14.93 -10.11 0.17
CA ARG A 291 15.92 -10.61 1.14
C ARG A 291 16.71 -9.46 1.79
N MET A 292 17.13 -8.45 1.01
CA MET A 292 17.81 -7.25 1.55
C MET A 292 16.96 -6.54 2.60
N VAL A 293 15.66 -6.34 2.33
CA VAL A 293 14.72 -5.71 3.28
C VAL A 293 14.59 -6.55 4.54
N LEU A 294 14.46 -7.87 4.42
CA LEU A 294 14.32 -8.75 5.57
C LEU A 294 15.61 -8.81 6.40
N ASP A 295 16.79 -8.85 5.76
CA ASP A 295 18.08 -8.80 6.44
C ASP A 295 18.28 -7.48 7.19
N PHE A 296 17.86 -6.36 6.59
CA PHE A 296 17.87 -5.06 7.27
C PHE A 296 16.96 -5.06 8.51
N VAL A 297 15.76 -5.63 8.42
CA VAL A 297 14.88 -5.76 9.59
C VAL A 297 15.45 -6.72 10.64
N ALA A 298 16.19 -7.75 10.23
CA ALA A 298 16.87 -8.68 11.14
C ALA A 298 18.11 -8.07 11.79
N SER A 299 18.79 -7.12 11.13
CA SER A 299 19.95 -6.41 11.68
C SER A 299 19.55 -5.46 12.82
N ASN A 300 20.53 -4.88 13.52
CA ASN A 300 20.31 -3.85 14.54
C ASN A 300 20.49 -2.42 13.98
N LEU A 301 20.73 -2.28 12.67
CA LEU A 301 20.99 -0.99 12.03
C LEU A 301 19.70 -0.14 11.94
N SER A 302 19.84 1.16 12.13
CA SER A 302 18.82 2.16 11.84
C SER A 302 18.85 2.62 10.38
N GLU A 303 17.84 3.35 9.95
CA GLU A 303 17.83 4.00 8.64
C GLU A 303 18.97 5.00 8.50
N ASP A 304 19.26 5.78 9.55
CA ASP A 304 20.34 6.78 9.54
C ASP A 304 21.71 6.11 9.38
N GLU A 305 21.99 5.01 10.09
CA GLU A 305 23.23 4.24 9.96
C GLU A 305 23.39 3.66 8.54
N ILE A 306 22.31 3.23 7.90
CA ILE A 306 22.35 2.80 6.49
C ILE A 306 22.72 3.97 5.58
N PHE A 307 22.19 5.17 5.80
CA PHE A 307 22.58 6.36 5.03
C PHE A 307 24.05 6.72 5.24
N GLU A 308 24.57 6.65 6.45
CA GLU A 308 25.98 6.90 6.76
C GLU A 308 26.92 5.89 6.08
N ILE A 309 26.58 4.58 6.14
CA ILE A 309 27.34 3.52 5.46
C ILE A 309 27.39 3.77 3.96
N LYS A 310 26.28 4.11 3.35
CA LYS A 310 26.19 4.41 1.90
C LYS A 310 26.97 5.66 1.53
N ALA A 311 26.85 6.72 2.31
CA ALA A 311 27.62 7.94 2.10
C ALA A 311 29.13 7.63 2.15
N ALA A 312 29.58 6.87 3.14
CA ALA A 312 30.97 6.45 3.25
C ALA A 312 31.46 5.60 2.05
N GLN A 313 30.60 4.69 1.53
CA GLN A 313 30.91 3.92 0.33
C GLN A 313 30.99 4.81 -0.91
N MET A 314 30.08 5.76 -1.07
CA MET A 314 30.09 6.72 -2.17
C MET A 314 31.36 7.56 -2.15
N TYR A 315 31.78 8.08 -0.99
CA TYR A 315 33.02 8.84 -0.84
C TYR A 315 34.28 8.01 -1.18
N ARG A 316 34.32 6.73 -0.76
CA ARG A 316 35.40 5.81 -1.13
C ARG A 316 35.48 5.60 -2.64
N ASN A 317 34.36 5.38 -3.29
CA ASN A 317 34.25 5.19 -4.74
C ASN A 317 34.66 6.46 -5.50
N LEU A 318 34.24 7.65 -5.03
CA LEU A 318 34.64 8.93 -5.60
C LEU A 318 36.14 9.19 -5.45
N SER A 319 36.74 8.88 -4.29
CA SER A 319 38.18 9.03 -4.05
C SER A 319 39.00 8.06 -4.90
N PHE A 320 38.52 6.82 -5.08
CA PHE A 320 39.14 5.83 -5.99
C PHE A 320 39.04 6.29 -7.44
N SER A 321 37.90 6.80 -7.88
CA SER A 321 37.70 7.32 -9.24
C SER A 321 38.62 8.51 -9.54
N LYS A 322 38.76 9.46 -8.60
CA LYS A 322 39.70 10.59 -8.75
C LYS A 322 41.15 10.14 -8.83
N LYS A 323 41.55 9.17 -7.99
CA LYS A 323 42.87 8.58 -8.04
C LYS A 323 43.13 7.86 -9.35
N TYR A 324 42.15 7.17 -9.92
CA TYR A 324 42.25 6.48 -11.21
C TYR A 324 42.33 7.46 -12.37
N ALA A 325 41.59 8.58 -12.33
CA ALA A 325 41.68 9.65 -13.31
C ALA A 325 43.08 10.31 -13.31
N SER A 326 43.62 10.64 -12.12
CA SER A 326 44.95 11.23 -11.99
C SER A 326 46.08 10.27 -12.45
N LEU A 327 45.93 8.96 -12.26
CA LEU A 327 46.83 7.96 -12.78
C LEU A 327 46.79 7.87 -14.31
N ASN A 328 45.59 7.99 -14.89
CA ASN A 328 45.40 7.96 -16.34
C ASN A 328 45.99 9.21 -17.02
N GLU A 329 45.82 10.38 -16.41
CA GLU A 329 46.46 11.63 -16.86
C GLU A 329 47.98 11.56 -16.80
N SER A 330 48.54 10.92 -15.76
CA SER A 330 50.01 10.70 -15.62
C SER A 330 50.54 9.73 -16.68
N TYR A 331 49.75 8.70 -17.05
CA TYR A 331 50.10 7.75 -18.10
C TYR A 331 50.06 8.35 -19.50
N MET A 332 49.10 9.24 -19.77
CA MET A 332 48.98 9.95 -21.05
C MET A 332 50.01 11.07 -21.22
N ALA A 333 50.58 11.56 -20.12
CA ALA A 333 51.66 12.56 -20.12
C ALA A 333 53.06 11.97 -20.29
N MET A 334 53.22 10.63 -20.30
CA MET A 334 54.50 10.02 -20.57
C MET A 334 54.81 10.13 -22.07
N PRO A 335 56.00 10.70 -22.46
CA PRO A 335 56.40 10.75 -23.85
C PRO A 335 56.54 9.32 -24.39
N MET A 336 55.91 9.07 -25.52
CA MET A 336 56.03 7.79 -26.24
C MET A 336 57.52 7.53 -26.53
N PRO A 337 58.03 6.34 -26.25
CA PRO A 337 59.40 6.00 -26.65
C PRO A 337 59.50 6.07 -28.15
N MET A 338 60.34 7.01 -28.65
CA MET A 338 60.70 7.10 -30.08
C MET A 338 61.45 5.81 -30.45
N TYR A 339 60.72 4.88 -31.06
CA TYR A 339 61.43 3.80 -31.75
C TYR A 339 62.19 4.39 -32.93
N GLY A 340 63.48 4.48 -32.75
CA GLY A 340 64.43 4.89 -33.82
C GLY A 340 64.19 4.00 -35.04
N VAL A 341 63.86 4.60 -36.16
CA VAL A 341 63.88 3.98 -37.46
C VAL A 341 65.40 3.82 -37.79
N GLY A 342 65.94 2.61 -37.52
CA GLY A 342 67.23 2.23 -37.98
C GLY A 342 67.25 2.15 -39.50
N ASN A 343 68.03 3.01 -40.13
CA ASN A 343 68.39 2.90 -41.56
C ASN A 343 69.08 1.56 -41.82
N MET A 344 68.51 0.78 -42.70
CA MET A 344 69.27 0.01 -43.71
C MET A 344 68.42 -0.10 -45.00
#